data_a50f45aa8cd70c399ebd5f91bd2de23f
#
_entry.id   a50f45aa8cd70c399ebd5f91bd2de23f
#
_cell.length_a   1.000
_cell.length_b   1.000
_cell.length_c   1.000
_cell.angle_alpha   90.00
_cell.angle_beta   90.00
_cell.angle_gamma   90.00
#
_symmetry.space_group_name_H-M   'P 1'
#
loop_
_entity.id
_entity.type
_entity.pdbx_description
1 polymer ?
#
loop_
_entity_poly.entity_id
_entity_poly.type
_entity_poly.pdbx_seq_one_letter_code
_entity_poly.pdbx_strand_id
1 'polypeptide(L)'
;MKIRSVRVNNKRKGFEASASGKSYVFPAKARPIPTSDDPVIRVYVDKELGGEGFTYKLQSGKTGTVHVEQVLEYNRDPNYLRDLMLYKLTLEAQKRIADSPLSKREIIRRMGTSATQLYRLLDQTNYKKSLDQLVSLLQLLECDVDLVVRAKSA
;
A
#
# COMPACT_ATOMS: atom_id res chain seq x y z
N MET A 1 -6.33 4.77 3.92
CA MET A 1 -6.10 5.17 5.33
C MET A 1 -5.87 6.67 5.38
N LYS A 2 -6.46 7.35 6.34
CA LYS A 2 -6.33 8.81 6.45
C LYS A 2 -5.42 9.21 7.60
N ILE A 3 -4.54 10.16 7.34
CA ILE A 3 -3.72 10.81 8.36
C ILE A 3 -4.61 11.78 9.14
N ARG A 4 -4.56 11.70 10.46
CA ARG A 4 -5.34 12.59 11.32
C ARG A 4 -4.57 13.82 11.76
N SER A 5 -3.28 13.66 11.99
CA SER A 5 -2.39 14.74 12.36
C SER A 5 -0.97 14.46 11.89
N VAL A 6 -0.19 15.51 11.73
CA VAL A 6 1.22 15.44 11.38
C VAL A 6 1.96 16.59 12.05
N ARG A 7 3.17 16.30 12.51
CA ARG A 7 4.06 17.31 13.09
C ARG A 7 5.51 17.05 12.70
N VAL A 8 6.33 18.07 12.76
CA VAL A 8 7.79 17.94 12.60
C VAL A 8 8.40 17.48 13.94
N ASN A 9 9.24 16.47 13.88
CA ASN A 9 10.07 16.06 15.02
C ASN A 9 11.53 16.40 14.73
N ASN A 10 11.99 17.50 15.32
CA ASN A 10 13.35 17.99 15.10
C ASN A 10 14.42 17.07 15.70
N LYS A 11 14.10 16.38 16.80
CA LYS A 11 15.05 15.43 17.45
C LYS A 11 15.31 14.21 16.56
N ARG A 12 14.27 13.72 15.89
CA ARG A 12 14.35 12.56 14.99
C ARG A 12 14.58 12.93 13.53
N LYS A 13 14.72 14.21 13.23
CA LYS A 13 14.91 14.73 11.85
C LYS A 13 13.89 14.15 10.88
N GLY A 14 12.62 14.29 11.21
CA GLY A 14 11.54 13.72 10.43
C GLY A 14 10.17 14.24 10.83
N PHE A 15 9.16 13.52 10.35
CA PHE A 15 7.76 13.80 10.62
C PHE A 15 7.17 12.69 11.49
N GLU A 16 6.23 13.06 12.34
CA GLU A 16 5.38 12.12 13.06
C GLU A 16 3.94 12.28 12.54
N ALA A 17 3.40 11.23 11.96
CA ALA A 17 2.04 11.19 11.45
C ALA A 17 1.19 10.24 12.28
N SER A 18 -0.04 10.63 12.58
CA SER A 18 -1.01 9.78 13.26
C SER A 18 -2.07 9.32 12.26
N ALA A 19 -2.31 8.02 12.20
CA ALA A 19 -3.33 7.41 11.36
C ALA A 19 -3.89 6.15 12.03
N SER A 20 -5.20 5.98 12.03
CA SER A 20 -5.89 4.82 12.61
C SER A 20 -5.46 4.49 14.05
N GLY A 21 -5.28 5.53 14.88
CA GLY A 21 -4.88 5.37 16.28
C GLY A 21 -3.44 4.99 16.53
N LYS A 22 -2.61 4.91 15.49
CA LYS A 22 -1.18 4.63 15.57
C LYS A 22 -0.36 5.86 15.19
N SER A 23 0.84 5.95 15.76
CA SER A 23 1.83 6.98 15.42
C SER A 23 2.93 6.37 14.56
N TYR A 24 3.27 7.06 13.49
CA TYR A 24 4.28 6.65 12.52
C TYR A 24 5.34 7.72 12.39
N VAL A 25 6.59 7.32 12.24
CA VAL A 25 7.71 8.23 11.97
C VAL A 25 8.08 8.11 10.50
N PHE A 26 8.30 9.23 9.85
CA PHE A 26 8.81 9.28 8.48
C PHE A 26 9.99 10.24 8.42
N PRO A 27 11.19 9.78 7.99
CA PRO A 27 12.36 10.64 7.96
C PRO A 27 12.22 11.76 6.94
N ALA A 28 12.87 12.89 7.18
CA ALA A 28 12.89 14.05 6.28
C ALA A 28 13.80 13.81 5.06
N LYS A 29 13.51 12.75 4.31
CA LYS A 29 14.23 12.38 3.08
C LYS A 29 13.39 12.49 1.81
N ALA A 30 12.11 12.87 1.96
CA ALA A 30 11.29 13.23 0.80
C ALA A 30 11.79 14.54 0.20
N ARG A 31 11.65 14.68 -1.09
CA ARG A 31 12.12 15.89 -1.78
C ARG A 31 11.04 16.99 -1.79
N PRO A 32 11.39 18.25 -1.56
CA PRO A 32 12.75 18.76 -1.27
C PRO A 32 13.23 18.38 0.14
N ILE A 33 14.52 18.03 0.26
CA ILE A 33 15.11 17.62 1.55
C ILE A 33 15.34 18.87 2.40
N PRO A 34 14.79 18.94 3.63
CA PRO A 34 15.07 20.04 4.55
C PRO A 34 16.54 20.06 4.98
N THR A 35 17.09 21.24 5.10
CA THR A 35 18.44 21.48 5.61
C THR A 35 18.41 22.49 6.76
N SER A 36 19.53 22.66 7.45
CA SER A 36 19.64 23.69 8.49
C SER A 36 19.41 25.11 7.96
N ASP A 37 19.78 25.36 6.70
CA ASP A 37 19.59 26.65 6.02
C ASP A 37 18.21 26.80 5.40
N ASP A 38 17.51 25.70 5.19
CA ASP A 38 16.17 25.65 4.60
C ASP A 38 15.28 24.68 5.38
N PRO A 39 14.92 25.01 6.63
CA PRO A 39 14.14 24.13 7.48
C PRO A 39 12.67 24.08 7.10
N VAL A 40 11.97 23.06 7.59
CA VAL A 40 10.51 22.98 7.51
C VAL A 40 9.89 24.06 8.40
N ILE A 41 9.10 24.94 7.81
CA ILE A 41 8.37 25.98 8.54
C ILE A 41 6.90 25.65 8.74
N ARG A 42 6.36 24.72 7.97
CA ARG A 42 4.97 24.30 8.08
C ARG A 42 4.81 22.86 7.61
N VAL A 43 3.97 22.10 8.31
CA VAL A 43 3.50 20.78 7.91
C VAL A 43 2.01 20.66 8.23
N TYR A 44 1.24 20.06 7.33
CA TYR A 44 -0.19 19.90 7.50
C TYR A 44 -0.71 18.67 6.74
N VAL A 45 -1.80 18.11 7.25
CA VAL A 45 -2.52 17.05 6.54
C VAL A 45 -3.14 17.64 5.28
N ASP A 46 -2.88 17.03 4.15
CA ASP A 46 -3.30 17.56 2.85
C ASP A 46 -4.74 17.16 2.54
N LYS A 47 -5.64 18.14 2.56
CA LYS A 47 -7.06 17.94 2.27
C LYS A 47 -7.34 17.69 0.79
N GLU A 48 -6.49 18.19 -0.10
CA GLU A 48 -6.62 17.97 -1.54
C GLU A 48 -6.35 16.51 -1.89
N LEU A 49 -5.55 15.83 -1.07
CA LEU A 49 -5.32 14.39 -1.14
C LEU A 49 -6.34 13.57 -0.31
N GLY A 50 -7.47 14.16 0.06
CA GLY A 50 -8.47 13.48 0.88
C GLY A 50 -7.98 13.09 2.27
N GLY A 51 -6.87 13.67 2.76
CA GLY A 51 -6.23 13.30 4.01
C GLY A 51 -5.32 12.06 3.90
N GLU A 52 -5.05 11.57 2.70
CA GLU A 52 -4.19 10.41 2.47
C GLU A 52 -2.72 10.78 2.27
N GLY A 53 -2.34 11.98 2.71
CA GLY A 53 -0.99 12.48 2.68
C GLY A 53 -0.84 13.74 3.51
N PHE A 54 0.40 14.18 3.65
CA PHE A 54 0.72 15.46 4.26
C PHE A 54 1.69 16.25 3.39
N THR A 55 1.59 17.56 3.47
CA THR A 55 2.46 18.49 2.76
C THR A 55 3.27 19.32 3.75
N TYR A 56 4.54 19.52 3.44
CA TYR A 56 5.42 20.37 4.23
C TYR A 56 5.98 21.49 3.35
N LYS A 57 6.25 22.62 3.96
CA LYS A 57 6.81 23.80 3.32
C LYS A 57 8.14 24.17 3.98
N LEU A 58 9.15 24.39 3.16
CA LEU A 58 10.45 24.86 3.59
C LEU A 58 10.47 26.40 3.67
N GLN A 59 11.44 26.94 4.36
CA GLN A 59 11.62 28.38 4.49
C GLN A 59 11.78 29.07 3.12
N SER A 60 12.41 28.42 2.16
CA SER A 60 12.56 28.88 0.78
C SER A 60 11.25 28.98 0.00
N GLY A 61 10.16 28.45 0.52
CA GLY A 61 8.88 28.36 -0.16
C GLY A 61 8.67 27.06 -0.94
N LYS A 62 9.69 26.23 -1.09
CA LYS A 62 9.57 24.91 -1.72
C LYS A 62 8.66 24.01 -0.87
N THR A 63 7.84 23.21 -1.53
CA THR A 63 6.91 22.27 -0.89
C THR A 63 7.21 20.85 -1.30
N GLY A 64 6.92 19.91 -0.39
CA GLY A 64 6.96 18.48 -0.66
C GLY A 64 5.74 17.78 -0.08
N THR A 65 5.38 16.67 -0.67
CA THR A 65 4.22 15.89 -0.27
C THR A 65 4.63 14.45 -0.01
N VAL A 66 4.11 13.88 1.06
CA VAL A 66 4.31 12.48 1.45
C VAL A 66 2.95 11.81 1.54
N HIS A 67 2.76 10.74 0.77
CA HIS A 67 1.54 9.93 0.83
C HIS A 67 1.58 8.96 2.00
N VAL A 68 0.41 8.62 2.54
CA VAL A 68 0.31 7.70 3.68
C VAL A 68 0.94 6.34 3.38
N GLU A 69 0.85 5.87 2.14
CA GLU A 69 1.47 4.60 1.72
C GLU A 69 2.99 4.60 1.91
N GLN A 70 3.66 5.72 1.62
CA GLN A 70 5.10 5.86 1.85
C GLN A 70 5.44 5.76 3.35
N VAL A 71 4.58 6.33 4.20
CA VAL A 71 4.73 6.25 5.66
C VAL A 71 4.56 4.82 6.15
N LEU A 72 3.53 4.13 5.69
CA LEU A 72 3.22 2.74 6.06
C LEU A 72 4.30 1.77 5.56
N GLU A 73 4.77 1.96 4.34
CA GLU A 73 5.84 1.16 3.75
C GLU A 73 7.15 1.33 4.52
N TYR A 74 7.51 2.59 4.84
CA TYR A 74 8.70 2.87 5.65
C TYR A 74 8.64 2.20 7.03
N ASN A 75 7.49 2.29 7.69
CA ASN A 75 7.28 1.69 9.01
C ASN A 75 6.98 0.19 8.95
N ARG A 76 6.87 -0.40 7.77
CA ARG A 76 6.53 -1.82 7.56
C ARG A 76 5.28 -2.23 8.33
N ASP A 77 4.22 -1.43 8.20
CA ASP A 77 2.93 -1.75 8.83
C ASP A 77 2.43 -3.11 8.33
N PRO A 78 2.16 -4.09 9.22
CA PRO A 78 1.80 -5.45 8.80
C PRO A 78 0.50 -5.52 8.01
N ASN A 79 -0.49 -4.70 8.33
CA ASN A 79 -1.76 -4.69 7.60
C ASN A 79 -1.58 -4.12 6.19
N TYR A 80 -0.80 -3.06 6.07
CA TYR A 80 -0.47 -2.50 4.76
C TYR A 80 0.30 -3.50 3.89
N LEU A 81 1.30 -4.18 4.45
CA LEU A 81 2.09 -5.18 3.72
C LEU A 81 1.22 -6.37 3.28
N ARG A 82 0.31 -6.83 4.15
CA ARG A 82 -0.67 -7.86 3.80
C ARG A 82 -1.55 -7.42 2.63
N ASP A 83 -2.13 -6.24 2.71
CA ASP A 83 -3.00 -5.71 1.68
C ASP A 83 -2.25 -5.52 0.35
N LEU A 84 -1.00 -5.09 0.40
CA LEU A 84 -0.14 -4.98 -0.77
C LEU A 84 0.11 -6.35 -1.42
N MET A 85 0.34 -7.40 -0.63
CA MET A 85 0.48 -8.77 -1.16
C MET A 85 -0.80 -9.26 -1.83
N LEU A 86 -1.95 -9.05 -1.19
CA LEU A 86 -3.25 -9.40 -1.77
C LEU A 86 -3.53 -8.64 -3.07
N TYR A 87 -3.18 -7.36 -3.11
CA TYR A 87 -3.29 -6.53 -4.31
C TYR A 87 -2.45 -7.08 -5.46
N LYS A 88 -1.16 -7.35 -5.20
CA LYS A 88 -0.24 -7.91 -6.21
C LYS A 88 -0.71 -9.27 -6.73
N LEU A 89 -1.15 -10.16 -5.86
CA LEU A 89 -1.70 -11.47 -6.24
C LEU A 89 -2.99 -11.32 -7.05
N THR A 90 -3.84 -10.36 -6.70
CA THR A 90 -5.07 -10.09 -7.45
C THR A 90 -4.78 -9.61 -8.87
N LEU A 91 -3.84 -8.69 -9.04
CA LEU A 91 -3.42 -8.23 -10.37
C LEU A 91 -2.84 -9.37 -11.21
N GLU A 92 -2.04 -10.23 -10.59
CA GLU A 92 -1.49 -11.41 -11.27
C GLU A 92 -2.61 -12.37 -11.69
N ALA A 93 -3.58 -12.62 -10.82
CA ALA A 93 -4.74 -13.46 -11.13
C ALA A 93 -5.57 -12.89 -12.28
N GLN A 94 -5.83 -11.58 -12.29
CA GLN A 94 -6.53 -10.91 -13.39
C GLN A 94 -5.80 -11.11 -14.72
N LYS A 95 -4.48 -10.93 -14.72
CA LYS A 95 -3.62 -11.12 -15.90
C LYS A 95 -3.66 -12.56 -16.40
N ARG A 96 -3.54 -13.53 -15.50
CA ARG A 96 -3.54 -14.96 -15.85
C ARG A 96 -4.88 -15.42 -16.37
N ILE A 97 -5.99 -14.90 -15.87
CA ILE A 97 -7.33 -15.18 -16.42
C ILE A 97 -7.45 -14.65 -17.84
N ALA A 98 -6.97 -13.43 -18.11
CA ALA A 98 -7.02 -12.85 -19.45
C ALA A 98 -6.23 -13.68 -20.48
N ASP A 99 -5.13 -14.29 -20.07
CA ASP A 99 -4.26 -15.11 -20.91
C ASP A 99 -4.68 -16.59 -20.94
N SER A 100 -5.63 -17.01 -20.12
CA SER A 100 -6.06 -18.41 -20.01
C SER A 100 -7.01 -18.81 -21.14
N PRO A 101 -6.91 -20.03 -21.68
CA PRO A 101 -7.90 -20.58 -22.61
C PRO A 101 -9.22 -20.94 -21.91
N LEU A 102 -9.24 -21.01 -20.57
CA LEU A 102 -10.44 -21.33 -19.82
C LEU A 102 -11.41 -20.15 -19.80
N SER A 103 -12.70 -20.39 -20.01
CA SER A 103 -13.73 -19.39 -19.78
C SER A 103 -13.92 -19.13 -18.29
N LYS A 104 -14.44 -17.95 -17.93
CA LYS A 104 -14.80 -17.65 -16.54
C LYS A 104 -15.79 -18.66 -15.96
N ARG A 105 -16.72 -19.11 -16.78
CA ARG A 105 -17.69 -20.16 -16.38
C ARG A 105 -17.01 -21.47 -16.02
N GLU A 106 -16.02 -21.89 -16.79
CA GLU A 106 -15.25 -23.10 -16.50
C GLU A 106 -14.38 -22.93 -15.24
N ILE A 107 -13.79 -21.78 -15.05
CA ILE A 107 -13.02 -21.44 -13.83
C ILE A 107 -13.93 -21.51 -12.59
N ILE A 108 -15.12 -20.92 -12.66
CA ILE A 108 -16.12 -20.96 -11.58
C ILE A 108 -16.48 -22.40 -11.24
N ARG A 109 -16.73 -23.22 -12.27
CA ARG A 109 -17.06 -24.63 -12.10
C ARG A 109 -15.94 -25.41 -11.41
N ARG A 110 -14.71 -25.25 -11.87
CA ARG A 110 -13.54 -25.96 -11.33
C ARG A 110 -13.19 -25.51 -9.91
N MET A 111 -13.38 -24.25 -9.60
CA MET A 111 -13.21 -23.74 -8.24
C MET A 111 -14.32 -24.15 -7.28
N GLY A 112 -15.46 -24.62 -7.79
CA GLY A 112 -16.63 -24.90 -6.96
C GLY A 112 -17.22 -23.65 -6.31
N THR A 113 -17.17 -22.51 -6.99
CA THR A 113 -17.60 -21.22 -6.49
C THR A 113 -18.74 -20.63 -7.34
N SER A 114 -19.11 -19.39 -7.09
CA SER A 114 -20.10 -18.63 -7.86
C SER A 114 -19.44 -17.49 -8.62
N ALA A 115 -20.15 -16.95 -9.62
CA ALA A 115 -19.69 -15.77 -10.36
C ALA A 115 -19.45 -14.59 -9.42
N THR A 116 -20.34 -14.35 -8.46
CA THR A 116 -20.21 -13.28 -7.47
C THR A 116 -18.94 -13.45 -6.63
N GLN A 117 -18.64 -14.67 -6.18
CA GLN A 117 -17.44 -14.95 -5.40
C GLN A 117 -16.18 -14.77 -6.22
N LEU A 118 -16.17 -15.19 -7.48
CA LEU A 118 -15.03 -14.98 -8.38
C LEU A 118 -14.77 -13.48 -8.59
N TYR A 119 -15.82 -12.69 -8.85
CA TYR A 119 -15.67 -11.25 -9.02
C TYR A 119 -15.14 -10.55 -7.77
N ARG A 120 -15.59 -10.96 -6.58
CA ARG A 120 -15.04 -10.46 -5.31
C ARG A 120 -13.57 -10.83 -5.14
N LEU A 121 -13.18 -12.03 -5.53
CA LEU A 121 -11.80 -12.48 -5.47
C LEU A 121 -10.90 -11.68 -6.41
N LEU A 122 -11.40 -11.29 -7.58
CA LEU A 122 -10.68 -10.52 -8.58
C LEU A 122 -10.76 -9.00 -8.37
N ASP A 123 -11.54 -8.54 -7.43
CA ASP A 123 -11.65 -7.12 -7.10
C ASP A 123 -10.42 -6.67 -6.32
N GLN A 124 -9.58 -5.86 -6.95
CA GLN A 124 -8.35 -5.34 -6.38
C GLN A 124 -8.56 -4.39 -5.21
N THR A 125 -9.76 -3.86 -5.04
CA THR A 125 -10.13 -2.99 -3.92
C THR A 125 -10.65 -3.76 -2.71
N ASN A 126 -10.92 -5.06 -2.86
CA ASN A 126 -11.38 -5.93 -1.79
C ASN A 126 -10.18 -6.58 -1.07
N TYR A 127 -9.94 -6.19 0.17
CA TYR A 127 -8.90 -6.75 1.04
C TYR A 127 -9.43 -7.76 2.06
N LYS A 128 -10.72 -8.11 1.99
CA LYS A 128 -11.37 -9.12 2.86
C LYS A 128 -11.40 -10.51 2.21
N LYS A 129 -10.52 -10.77 1.30
CA LYS A 129 -10.39 -12.07 0.64
C LYS A 129 -9.28 -12.89 1.26
N SER A 130 -9.34 -14.21 1.08
CA SER A 130 -8.34 -15.11 1.61
C SER A 130 -7.21 -15.38 0.63
N LEU A 131 -6.01 -15.58 1.16
CA LEU A 131 -4.84 -15.94 0.38
C LEU A 131 -5.00 -17.31 -0.30
N ASP A 132 -5.56 -18.27 0.41
CA ASP A 132 -5.76 -19.63 -0.10
C ASP A 132 -6.65 -19.69 -1.34
N GLN A 133 -7.70 -18.86 -1.42
CA GLN A 133 -8.55 -18.78 -2.61
C GLN A 133 -7.79 -18.20 -3.81
N LEU A 134 -6.95 -17.18 -3.61
CA LEU A 134 -6.11 -16.63 -4.67
C LEU A 134 -5.07 -17.64 -5.15
N VAL A 135 -4.44 -18.35 -4.24
CA VAL A 135 -3.49 -19.41 -4.57
C VAL A 135 -4.17 -20.53 -5.32
N SER A 136 -5.35 -20.97 -4.89
CA SER A 136 -6.14 -22.00 -5.57
C SER A 136 -6.51 -21.58 -6.99
N LEU A 137 -6.91 -20.34 -7.19
CA LEU A 137 -7.20 -19.80 -8.51
C LEU A 137 -5.95 -19.82 -9.41
N LEU A 138 -4.82 -19.36 -8.90
CA LEU A 138 -3.56 -19.34 -9.65
C LEU A 138 -3.09 -20.75 -10.01
N GLN A 139 -3.22 -21.72 -9.10
CA GLN A 139 -2.91 -23.12 -9.39
C GLN A 139 -3.82 -23.70 -10.48
N LEU A 140 -5.10 -23.38 -10.45
CA LEU A 140 -6.05 -23.78 -11.48
C LEU A 140 -5.67 -23.20 -12.85
N LEU A 141 -5.07 -22.01 -12.88
CA LEU A 141 -4.56 -21.36 -14.07
C LEU A 141 -3.13 -21.84 -14.43
N GLU A 142 -2.68 -22.93 -13.84
CA GLU A 142 -1.38 -23.57 -14.10
C GLU A 142 -0.19 -22.68 -13.73
N CYS A 143 -0.35 -21.86 -12.68
CA CYS A 143 0.70 -21.01 -12.14
C CYS A 143 1.29 -21.62 -10.87
N ASP A 144 2.60 -21.64 -10.77
CA ASP A 144 3.29 -21.94 -9.51
C ASP A 144 3.34 -20.67 -8.67
N VAL A 145 2.96 -20.80 -7.41
CA VAL A 145 3.03 -19.71 -6.43
C VAL A 145 4.05 -20.08 -5.37
N ASP A 146 5.07 -19.26 -5.24
CA ASP A 146 6.17 -19.48 -4.32
C ASP A 146 6.34 -18.31 -3.36
N LEU A 147 6.85 -18.57 -2.17
CA LEU A 147 7.12 -17.56 -1.17
C LEU A 147 8.62 -17.43 -0.95
N VAL A 148 9.12 -16.21 -1.11
CA VAL A 148 10.52 -15.89 -0.86
C VAL A 148 10.61 -14.96 0.35
N VAL A 149 11.31 -15.41 1.39
CA VAL A 149 11.60 -14.61 2.57
C VAL A 149 13.10 -14.30 2.58
N ARG A 150 13.43 -13.01 2.69
CA ARG A 150 14.82 -12.55 2.71
C ARG A 150 15.11 -11.84 4.02
N ALA A 151 16.32 -12.03 4.54
CA ALA A 151 16.81 -11.22 5.63
C ALA A 151 16.88 -9.75 5.17
N LYS A 152 16.52 -8.82 6.06
CA LYS A 152 16.63 -7.39 5.79
C LYS A 152 18.11 -7.04 5.64
N SER A 153 18.46 -6.41 4.52
CA SER A 153 19.82 -5.85 4.36
C SER A 153 20.03 -4.70 5.36
N ALA A 154 21.20 -4.68 5.96
CA ALA A 154 21.61 -3.66 6.93
C ALA A 154 21.67 -2.25 6.30
#